data_6e4019fd23c5621571699bf7980fe8af
#
_entry.id   6e4019fd23c5621571699bf7980fe8af
#
_cell.length_a   1.000
_cell.length_b   1.000
_cell.length_c   1.000
_cell.angle_alpha   90.00
_cell.angle_beta   90.00
_cell.angle_gamma   90.00
#
_symmetry.space_group_name_H-M   'P 1'
#
loop_
_entity.id
_entity.type
_entity.pdbx_description
1 polymer ?
#
loop_
_entity_poly.entity_id
_entity_poly.type
_entity_poly.pdbx_seq_one_letter_code
_entity_poly.pdbx_strand_id
1 'polypeptide(L)'
;GGAQAETFRLGTSGDLYGLDPHSMTDSFTVSFLNHVYEALVRYDADLKIEPALATSWEQIDETTVRYTLREGIKFHDGQDFSAEDVVASVKRAAHEDSPIRGNIAGLIDAKMVDEMTVDLMLDGPNPLLNNFLTNVLIFDSGWLEEHDALDPIDAQKGEEGYTTSNANGTGPFRFESRTPDAQTVLTVNNDWWDEPQHNLTRIELNPINSDATRVAAMLSGELDMIVPSPLQDAKRIEATEGMHVLEAPGLRAIMMGFNLSGASNNPNQEGNPLQQVEVRQALVHAISYDLLRDKIMRGKSRNLGGLVAPQVPGYDEAVDEIPAYDPEKAKQMLADAGYPEGFSL
;
A
#
# COMPACT_ATOMS: atom_id res chain seq x y z
N GLY A 1 -37.00 -1.26 -11.96
CA GLY A 1 -36.72 -0.16 -11.04
C GLY A 1 -35.33 0.33 -11.34
N GLY A 2 -35.18 1.62 -11.65
CA GLY A 2 -33.84 2.19 -11.81
C GLY A 2 -33.11 2.07 -10.49
N ALA A 3 -31.85 1.64 -10.53
CA ALA A 3 -30.96 1.67 -9.38
C ALA A 3 -30.90 3.13 -8.90
N GLN A 4 -31.23 3.35 -7.62
CA GLN A 4 -31.08 4.66 -7.02
C GLN A 4 -29.58 4.93 -6.93
N ALA A 5 -29.16 6.14 -7.29
CA ALA A 5 -27.77 6.54 -7.21
C ALA A 5 -27.29 6.44 -5.75
N GLU A 6 -26.31 5.59 -5.50
CA GLU A 6 -25.78 5.33 -4.15
C GLU A 6 -24.46 6.06 -3.98
N THR A 7 -24.44 7.01 -3.05
CA THR A 7 -23.21 7.68 -2.60
C THR A 7 -22.61 6.89 -1.45
N PHE A 8 -21.32 6.58 -1.53
CA PHE A 8 -20.55 5.93 -0.47
C PHE A 8 -19.64 6.95 0.21
N ARG A 9 -19.90 7.22 1.50
CA ARG A 9 -19.18 8.22 2.31
C ARG A 9 -18.18 7.51 3.21
N LEU A 10 -16.90 7.63 2.85
CA LEU A 10 -15.78 7.00 3.53
C LEU A 10 -15.09 7.99 4.47
N GLY A 11 -15.02 7.69 5.76
CA GLY A 11 -14.23 8.45 6.74
C GLY A 11 -12.86 7.81 6.96
N THR A 12 -11.79 8.59 6.87
CA THR A 12 -10.41 8.12 6.98
C THR A 12 -9.62 8.87 8.04
N SER A 13 -8.58 8.27 8.61
CA SER A 13 -7.73 8.91 9.62
C SER A 13 -6.74 9.92 9.06
N GLY A 14 -6.54 9.95 7.75
CA GLY A 14 -5.68 10.88 7.04
C GLY A 14 -6.17 11.13 5.63
N ASP A 15 -5.60 12.11 4.95
CA ASP A 15 -5.88 12.42 3.55
C ASP A 15 -4.91 11.70 2.60
N LEU A 16 -5.20 11.76 1.31
CA LEU A 16 -4.32 11.32 0.23
C LEU A 16 -3.14 12.27 0.11
N TYR A 17 -1.95 11.76 -0.21
CA TYR A 17 -0.81 12.60 -0.56
C TYR A 17 -0.98 13.33 -1.89
N GLY A 18 -1.75 12.76 -2.80
CA GLY A 18 -2.04 13.30 -4.13
C GLY A 18 -2.78 12.28 -4.97
N LEU A 19 -2.90 12.57 -6.27
CA LEU A 19 -3.59 11.70 -7.24
C LEU A 19 -2.62 10.97 -8.18
N ASP A 20 -1.33 11.04 -7.93
CA ASP A 20 -0.27 10.39 -8.71
C ASP A 20 0.23 9.13 -8.01
N PRO A 21 -0.11 7.93 -8.48
CA PRO A 21 0.32 6.67 -7.84
C PRO A 21 1.82 6.39 -7.94
N HIS A 22 2.57 7.10 -8.81
CA HIS A 22 4.02 6.93 -8.92
C HIS A 22 4.82 7.91 -8.05
N SER A 23 4.15 8.86 -7.39
CA SER A 23 4.79 9.92 -6.61
C SER A 23 4.93 9.61 -5.12
N MET A 24 4.57 8.41 -4.68
CA MET A 24 4.57 8.05 -3.26
C MET A 24 4.58 6.54 -3.03
N THR A 25 4.94 6.14 -1.81
CA THR A 25 4.89 4.73 -1.34
C THR A 25 3.80 4.51 -0.29
N ASP A 26 2.93 5.50 -0.05
CA ASP A 26 1.83 5.39 0.90
C ASP A 26 0.77 4.40 0.42
N SER A 27 0.64 3.28 1.13
CA SER A 27 -0.25 2.19 0.74
C SER A 27 -1.73 2.56 0.76
N PHE A 28 -2.15 3.49 1.64
CA PHE A 28 -3.53 3.94 1.70
C PHE A 28 -3.89 4.75 0.45
N THR A 29 -3.06 5.74 0.09
CA THR A 29 -3.27 6.56 -1.12
C THR A 29 -3.27 5.69 -2.37
N VAL A 30 -2.29 4.78 -2.53
CA VAL A 30 -2.23 3.87 -3.70
C VAL A 30 -3.45 2.96 -3.75
N SER A 31 -3.89 2.39 -2.61
CA SER A 31 -5.11 1.57 -2.55
C SER A 31 -6.36 2.34 -2.98
N PHE A 32 -6.49 3.60 -2.59
CA PHE A 32 -7.60 4.45 -3.05
C PHE A 32 -7.51 4.75 -4.54
N LEU A 33 -6.32 5.02 -5.05
CA LEU A 33 -6.10 5.30 -6.47
C LEU A 33 -6.34 4.10 -7.40
N ASN A 34 -6.36 2.86 -6.89
CA ASN A 34 -6.82 1.69 -7.65
C ASN A 34 -8.30 1.75 -8.08
N HIS A 35 -9.09 2.70 -7.55
CA HIS A 35 -10.42 2.97 -8.09
C HIS A 35 -10.37 3.81 -9.37
N VAL A 36 -9.28 4.54 -9.60
CA VAL A 36 -9.10 5.48 -10.72
C VAL A 36 -8.19 4.90 -11.80
N TYR A 37 -7.13 4.22 -11.40
CA TYR A 37 -6.14 3.64 -12.30
C TYR A 37 -6.12 2.13 -12.18
N GLU A 38 -5.59 1.46 -13.20
CA GLU A 38 -5.40 0.02 -13.21
C GLU A 38 -3.96 -0.33 -13.61
N ALA A 39 -3.51 -1.51 -13.19
CA ALA A 39 -2.22 -2.09 -13.59
C ALA A 39 -2.40 -3.15 -14.68
N LEU A 40 -1.30 -3.72 -15.19
CA LEU A 40 -1.35 -4.83 -16.15
C LEU A 40 -2.00 -6.08 -15.54
N VAL A 41 -1.75 -6.30 -14.26
CA VAL A 41 -2.27 -7.42 -13.46
C VAL A 41 -2.77 -6.91 -12.12
N ARG A 42 -3.67 -7.65 -11.48
CA ARG A 42 -4.22 -7.31 -10.15
C ARG A 42 -4.26 -8.52 -9.24
N TYR A 43 -4.47 -8.31 -7.96
CA TYR A 43 -4.79 -9.39 -7.02
C TYR A 43 -6.29 -9.68 -7.01
N ASP A 44 -6.64 -10.96 -6.94
CA ASP A 44 -7.97 -11.38 -6.53
C ASP A 44 -8.14 -11.33 -5.00
N ALA A 45 -9.32 -11.71 -4.50
CA ALA A 45 -9.62 -11.73 -3.06
C ALA A 45 -8.75 -12.71 -2.24
N ASP A 46 -8.14 -13.70 -2.89
CA ASP A 46 -7.25 -14.70 -2.29
C ASP A 46 -5.77 -14.31 -2.43
N LEU A 47 -5.46 -13.08 -2.87
CA LEU A 47 -4.12 -12.56 -3.16
C LEU A 47 -3.39 -13.32 -4.29
N LYS A 48 -4.12 -13.90 -5.23
CA LYS A 48 -3.57 -14.48 -6.44
C LYS A 48 -3.54 -13.45 -7.55
N ILE A 49 -2.50 -13.52 -8.39
CA ILE A 49 -2.39 -12.66 -9.57
C ILE A 49 -3.37 -13.09 -10.64
N GLU A 50 -4.16 -12.15 -11.13
CA GLU A 50 -5.06 -12.32 -12.26
C GLU A 50 -4.85 -11.22 -13.33
N PRO A 51 -5.26 -11.48 -14.59
CA PRO A 51 -5.23 -10.48 -15.65
C PRO A 51 -6.06 -9.23 -15.34
N ALA A 52 -5.56 -8.05 -15.72
CA ALA A 52 -6.28 -6.79 -15.70
C ALA A 52 -6.16 -6.08 -17.05
N LEU A 53 -5.33 -5.04 -17.20
CA LEU A 53 -5.08 -4.41 -18.51
C LEU A 53 -4.29 -5.30 -19.47
N ALA A 54 -3.53 -6.28 -18.97
CA ALA A 54 -3.02 -7.38 -19.78
C ALA A 54 -3.98 -8.59 -19.71
N THR A 55 -4.16 -9.28 -20.81
CA THR A 55 -4.96 -10.51 -20.91
C THR A 55 -4.13 -11.77 -20.68
N SER A 56 -2.82 -11.70 -20.97
CA SER A 56 -1.86 -12.81 -20.80
C SER A 56 -0.42 -12.28 -20.80
N TRP A 57 0.50 -13.13 -20.33
CA TRP A 57 1.94 -12.87 -20.41
C TRP A 57 2.70 -14.17 -20.63
N GLU A 58 3.89 -14.05 -21.22
CA GLU A 58 4.79 -15.17 -21.46
C GLU A 58 6.27 -14.75 -21.27
N GLN A 59 7.05 -15.68 -20.75
CA GLN A 59 8.50 -15.51 -20.64
C GLN A 59 9.13 -15.73 -22.04
N ILE A 60 9.76 -14.71 -22.62
CA ILE A 60 10.42 -14.78 -23.91
C ILE A 60 11.85 -15.31 -23.78
N ASP A 61 12.56 -14.80 -22.76
CA ASP A 61 13.90 -15.24 -22.37
C ASP A 61 14.10 -14.99 -20.85
N GLU A 62 15.31 -15.20 -20.31
CA GLU A 62 15.58 -15.08 -18.87
C GLU A 62 15.28 -13.68 -18.29
N THR A 63 15.30 -12.65 -19.13
CA THR A 63 15.17 -11.23 -18.72
C THR A 63 14.06 -10.48 -19.43
N THR A 64 13.25 -11.15 -20.27
CA THR A 64 12.18 -10.51 -21.04
C THR A 64 10.86 -11.23 -20.83
N VAL A 65 9.84 -10.49 -20.39
CA VAL A 65 8.47 -10.98 -20.29
C VAL A 65 7.57 -10.16 -21.21
N ARG A 66 6.85 -10.83 -22.08
CA ARG A 66 5.90 -10.24 -23.04
C ARG A 66 4.50 -10.25 -22.46
N TYR A 67 3.83 -9.10 -22.56
CA TYR A 67 2.43 -8.94 -22.17
C TYR A 67 1.57 -8.64 -23.39
N THR A 68 0.46 -9.37 -23.51
CA THR A 68 -0.61 -9.05 -24.48
C THR A 68 -1.66 -8.21 -23.78
N LEU A 69 -1.98 -7.05 -24.34
CA LEU A 69 -2.86 -6.07 -23.74
C LEU A 69 -4.33 -6.33 -24.10
N ARG A 70 -5.24 -5.81 -23.31
CA ARG A 70 -6.68 -5.87 -23.53
C ARG A 70 -7.10 -4.79 -24.52
N GLU A 71 -7.81 -5.18 -25.57
CA GLU A 71 -8.34 -4.27 -26.57
C GLU A 71 -9.61 -3.52 -26.08
N GLY A 72 -9.86 -2.34 -26.63
CA GLY A 72 -11.10 -1.58 -26.42
C GLY A 72 -11.20 -0.86 -25.10
N ILE A 73 -10.12 -0.77 -24.33
CA ILE A 73 -10.06 0.00 -23.09
C ILE A 73 -9.86 1.49 -23.42
N LYS A 74 -10.54 2.34 -22.66
CA LYS A 74 -10.42 3.79 -22.75
C LYS A 74 -10.04 4.40 -21.42
N PHE A 75 -9.19 5.42 -21.49
CA PHE A 75 -8.97 6.33 -20.37
C PHE A 75 -10.24 7.17 -20.09
N HIS A 76 -10.28 7.82 -18.94
CA HIS A 76 -11.44 8.59 -18.51
C HIS A 76 -11.76 9.79 -19.40
N ASP A 77 -10.79 10.33 -20.11
CA ASP A 77 -10.96 11.40 -21.12
C ASP A 77 -11.42 10.88 -22.49
N GLY A 78 -11.46 9.56 -22.68
CA GLY A 78 -11.90 8.89 -23.89
C GLY A 78 -10.82 8.45 -24.84
N GLN A 79 -9.53 8.70 -24.52
CA GLN A 79 -8.40 8.21 -25.32
C GLN A 79 -8.31 6.67 -25.24
N ASP A 80 -7.81 6.04 -26.29
CA ASP A 80 -7.63 4.59 -26.33
C ASP A 80 -6.33 4.17 -25.62
N PHE A 81 -6.41 3.12 -24.81
CA PHE A 81 -5.27 2.50 -24.14
C PHE A 81 -4.45 1.66 -25.12
N SER A 82 -3.13 1.76 -25.02
CA SER A 82 -2.17 1.07 -25.88
C SER A 82 -0.87 0.66 -25.17
N ALA A 83 0.01 -0.03 -25.86
CA ALA A 83 1.35 -0.37 -25.38
C ALA A 83 2.24 0.86 -25.12
N GLU A 84 1.97 1.99 -25.77
CA GLU A 84 2.71 3.24 -25.55
C GLU A 84 2.52 3.75 -24.11
N ASP A 85 1.30 3.64 -23.58
CA ASP A 85 0.95 4.03 -22.21
C ASP A 85 1.65 3.16 -21.17
N VAL A 86 1.74 1.85 -21.46
CA VAL A 86 2.47 0.91 -20.60
C VAL A 86 3.96 1.25 -20.59
N VAL A 87 4.55 1.50 -21.76
CA VAL A 87 5.98 1.87 -21.88
C VAL A 87 6.27 3.16 -21.13
N ALA A 88 5.44 4.19 -21.29
CA ALA A 88 5.60 5.46 -20.59
C ALA A 88 5.47 5.28 -19.07
N SER A 89 4.45 4.56 -18.60
CA SER A 89 4.20 4.32 -17.18
C SER A 89 5.30 3.51 -16.51
N VAL A 90 5.81 2.46 -17.17
CA VAL A 90 6.92 1.65 -16.65
C VAL A 90 8.20 2.48 -16.56
N LYS A 91 8.53 3.25 -17.59
CA LYS A 91 9.71 4.13 -17.58
C LYS A 91 9.61 5.19 -16.48
N ARG A 92 8.42 5.77 -16.31
CA ARG A 92 8.14 6.74 -15.24
C ARG A 92 8.30 6.12 -13.86
N ALA A 93 7.74 4.94 -13.63
CA ALA A 93 7.87 4.21 -12.37
C ALA A 93 9.32 3.79 -12.06
N ALA A 94 10.11 3.46 -13.08
CA ALA A 94 11.51 3.06 -12.98
C ALA A 94 12.50 4.23 -12.95
N HIS A 95 12.04 5.47 -13.15
CA HIS A 95 12.89 6.67 -13.17
C HIS A 95 13.69 6.81 -11.86
N GLU A 96 14.90 7.39 -11.94
CA GLU A 96 15.79 7.52 -10.77
C GLU A 96 15.18 8.35 -9.64
N ASP A 97 14.33 9.31 -9.95
CA ASP A 97 13.62 10.17 -8.99
C ASP A 97 12.28 9.59 -8.52
N SER A 98 11.86 8.45 -9.06
CA SER A 98 10.59 7.84 -8.67
C SER A 98 10.65 7.23 -7.26
N PRO A 99 9.77 7.64 -6.33
CA PRO A 99 9.69 7.05 -5.00
C PRO A 99 9.37 5.54 -5.02
N ILE A 100 8.63 5.07 -6.03
CA ILE A 100 8.23 3.66 -6.14
C ILE A 100 9.27 2.76 -6.83
N ARG A 101 10.37 3.32 -7.33
CA ARG A 101 11.42 2.56 -8.03
C ARG A 101 11.91 1.35 -7.23
N GLY A 102 12.03 1.50 -5.90
CA GLY A 102 12.44 0.41 -5.02
C GLY A 102 11.43 -0.74 -4.93
N ASN A 103 10.15 -0.48 -5.23
CA ASN A 103 9.07 -1.47 -5.17
C ASN A 103 8.98 -2.32 -6.44
N ILE A 104 9.70 -1.94 -7.52
CA ILE A 104 9.72 -2.63 -8.82
C ILE A 104 11.14 -3.08 -9.17
N ALA A 105 11.89 -3.51 -8.15
CA ALA A 105 13.27 -3.93 -8.31
C ALA A 105 13.45 -4.96 -9.44
N GLY A 106 14.47 -4.74 -10.27
CA GLY A 106 14.79 -5.58 -11.42
C GLY A 106 14.08 -5.21 -12.71
N LEU A 107 13.02 -4.40 -12.71
CA LEU A 107 12.41 -3.88 -13.93
C LEU A 107 13.20 -2.66 -14.42
N ILE A 108 13.82 -2.77 -15.60
CA ILE A 108 14.75 -1.75 -16.10
C ILE A 108 14.25 -0.99 -17.33
N ASP A 109 13.38 -1.59 -18.13
CA ASP A 109 12.85 -0.92 -19.33
C ASP A 109 11.59 -1.64 -19.85
N ALA A 110 10.87 -0.99 -20.76
CA ALA A 110 9.76 -1.54 -21.50
C ALA A 110 9.84 -1.14 -22.97
N LYS A 111 9.44 -2.03 -23.87
CA LYS A 111 9.40 -1.78 -25.32
C LYS A 111 8.06 -2.20 -25.91
N MET A 112 7.49 -1.33 -26.70
CA MET A 112 6.36 -1.66 -27.55
C MET A 112 6.85 -2.63 -28.67
N VAL A 113 6.16 -3.77 -28.79
CA VAL A 113 6.33 -4.74 -29.90
C VAL A 113 5.37 -4.37 -31.02
N ASP A 114 4.12 -4.13 -30.66
CA ASP A 114 3.05 -3.56 -31.48
C ASP A 114 2.08 -2.79 -30.58
N GLU A 115 0.96 -2.30 -31.14
CA GLU A 115 0.00 -1.46 -30.44
C GLU A 115 -0.60 -2.12 -29.18
N MET A 116 -0.71 -3.45 -29.16
CA MET A 116 -1.31 -4.20 -28.06
C MET A 116 -0.35 -5.23 -27.43
N THR A 117 0.96 -5.08 -27.66
CA THR A 117 1.99 -6.00 -27.15
C THR A 117 3.19 -5.24 -26.63
N VAL A 118 3.60 -5.52 -25.40
CA VAL A 118 4.75 -4.88 -24.75
C VAL A 118 5.69 -5.92 -24.15
N ASP A 119 7.00 -5.71 -24.33
CA ASP A 119 8.07 -6.45 -23.67
C ASP A 119 8.58 -5.67 -22.47
N LEU A 120 8.56 -6.28 -21.30
CA LEU A 120 9.18 -5.76 -20.08
C LEU A 120 10.54 -6.41 -19.88
N MET A 121 11.55 -5.58 -19.67
CA MET A 121 12.95 -6.01 -19.58
C MET A 121 13.46 -5.90 -18.15
N LEU A 122 14.14 -6.95 -17.71
CA LEU A 122 14.62 -7.14 -16.35
C LEU A 122 16.16 -7.19 -16.33
N ASP A 123 16.76 -6.84 -15.20
CA ASP A 123 18.20 -6.98 -14.96
C ASP A 123 18.62 -8.42 -14.61
N GLY A 124 17.66 -9.31 -14.39
CA GLY A 124 17.83 -10.74 -14.13
C GLY A 124 16.47 -11.44 -14.02
N PRO A 125 16.43 -12.77 -13.85
CA PRO A 125 15.20 -13.52 -13.65
C PRO A 125 14.45 -13.04 -12.41
N ASN A 126 13.16 -12.70 -12.56
CA ASN A 126 12.33 -12.20 -11.46
C ASN A 126 10.99 -12.94 -11.40
N PRO A 127 10.85 -13.98 -10.56
CA PRO A 127 9.60 -14.73 -10.42
C PRO A 127 8.47 -13.92 -9.76
N LEU A 128 8.78 -12.77 -9.14
CA LEU A 128 7.82 -11.88 -8.48
C LEU A 128 7.43 -10.67 -9.34
N LEU A 129 7.81 -10.63 -10.61
CA LEU A 129 7.53 -9.51 -11.50
C LEU A 129 6.06 -9.10 -11.46
N ASN A 130 5.13 -10.06 -11.60
CA ASN A 130 3.70 -9.77 -11.60
C ASN A 130 3.21 -9.20 -10.25
N ASN A 131 3.80 -9.63 -9.12
CA ASN A 131 3.49 -9.05 -7.82
C ASN A 131 3.92 -7.58 -7.74
N PHE A 132 5.08 -7.24 -8.33
CA PHE A 132 5.55 -5.86 -8.38
C PHE A 132 4.70 -5.00 -9.33
N LEU A 133 4.28 -5.55 -10.46
CA LEU A 133 3.47 -4.84 -11.46
C LEU A 133 2.09 -4.43 -10.95
N THR A 134 1.54 -5.06 -9.92
CA THR A 134 0.29 -4.59 -9.29
C THR A 134 0.40 -3.17 -8.73
N ASN A 135 1.62 -2.68 -8.50
CA ASN A 135 1.90 -1.32 -8.02
C ASN A 135 2.27 -0.34 -9.15
N VAL A 136 2.36 -0.79 -10.39
CA VAL A 136 2.62 0.05 -11.55
C VAL A 136 1.28 0.36 -12.22
N LEU A 137 0.61 1.38 -11.72
CA LEU A 137 -0.65 1.86 -12.28
C LEU A 137 -0.39 2.63 -13.58
N ILE A 138 -1.20 2.37 -14.61
CA ILE A 138 -0.95 2.87 -15.96
C ILE A 138 -1.60 4.25 -16.16
N PHE A 139 -0.82 5.18 -16.67
CA PHE A 139 -1.23 6.50 -17.13
C PHE A 139 -1.40 6.52 -18.64
N ASP A 140 -2.24 7.43 -19.13
CA ASP A 140 -2.25 7.87 -20.51
C ASP A 140 -0.97 8.67 -20.81
N SER A 141 -0.18 8.18 -21.74
CA SER A 141 1.12 8.79 -22.13
C SER A 141 0.95 10.16 -22.77
N GLY A 142 -0.08 10.32 -23.59
CA GLY A 142 -0.39 11.59 -24.24
C GLY A 142 -0.86 12.64 -23.22
N TRP A 143 -1.66 12.23 -22.26
CA TRP A 143 -2.09 13.12 -21.16
C TRP A 143 -0.89 13.55 -20.29
N LEU A 144 0.03 12.64 -19.97
CA LEU A 144 1.26 13.00 -19.24
C LEU A 144 2.10 14.01 -20.03
N GLU A 145 2.27 13.81 -21.35
CA GLU A 145 3.03 14.71 -22.22
C GLU A 145 2.37 16.10 -22.32
N GLU A 146 1.06 16.15 -22.51
CA GLU A 146 0.28 17.41 -22.62
C GLU A 146 0.44 18.29 -21.37
N HIS A 147 0.62 17.66 -20.20
CA HIS A 147 0.65 18.35 -18.91
C HIS A 147 2.05 18.42 -18.28
N ASP A 148 3.11 18.15 -19.04
CA ASP A 148 4.51 18.19 -18.59
C ASP A 148 4.74 17.30 -17.33
N ALA A 149 4.15 16.09 -17.34
CA ALA A 149 4.09 15.17 -16.22
C ALA A 149 4.75 13.80 -16.50
N LEU A 150 5.54 13.69 -17.56
CA LEU A 150 6.27 12.45 -17.89
C LEU A 150 7.27 12.07 -16.80
N ASP A 151 7.92 13.04 -16.17
CA ASP A 151 8.82 12.80 -15.05
C ASP A 151 8.02 12.62 -13.74
N PRO A 152 8.40 11.67 -12.87
CA PRO A 152 7.77 11.50 -11.58
C PRO A 152 8.15 12.64 -10.62
N ILE A 153 7.29 12.87 -9.64
CA ILE A 153 7.54 13.78 -8.51
C ILE A 153 7.57 12.97 -7.22
N ASP A 154 8.06 13.54 -6.12
CA ASP A 154 7.99 12.95 -4.77
C ASP A 154 7.03 13.76 -3.88
N ALA A 155 5.75 13.36 -3.89
CA ALA A 155 4.71 14.02 -3.11
C ALA A 155 4.95 13.90 -1.59
N GLN A 156 5.67 12.88 -1.11
CA GLN A 156 6.00 12.70 0.30
C GLN A 156 7.08 13.71 0.76
N LYS A 157 7.85 14.27 -0.17
CA LYS A 157 8.76 15.41 0.09
C LYS A 157 8.10 16.77 -0.11
N GLY A 158 6.81 16.80 -0.47
CA GLY A 158 6.08 18.03 -0.71
C GLY A 158 6.28 18.61 -2.12
N GLU A 159 6.74 17.80 -3.07
CA GLU A 159 6.78 18.18 -4.47
C GLU A 159 5.35 18.16 -5.04
N GLU A 160 5.04 19.13 -5.88
CA GLU A 160 3.74 19.25 -6.51
C GLU A 160 3.90 19.36 -8.04
N GLY A 161 2.96 18.74 -8.75
CA GLY A 161 2.85 18.78 -10.20
C GLY A 161 1.39 18.67 -10.63
N TYR A 162 1.14 18.63 -11.94
CA TYR A 162 -0.21 18.52 -12.46
C TYR A 162 -0.93 17.28 -11.94
N THR A 163 -0.23 16.14 -11.85
CA THR A 163 -0.74 14.85 -11.38
C THR A 163 -1.05 14.81 -9.88
N THR A 164 -0.56 15.78 -9.09
CA THR A 164 -0.91 15.88 -7.67
C THR A 164 -2.42 16.13 -7.45
N SER A 165 -3.03 16.89 -8.37
CA SER A 165 -4.42 17.37 -8.25
C SER A 165 -5.34 16.95 -9.40
N ASN A 166 -4.81 16.21 -10.38
CA ASN A 166 -5.55 15.76 -11.55
C ASN A 166 -5.27 14.26 -11.80
N ALA A 167 -6.26 13.56 -12.34
CA ALA A 167 -6.15 12.12 -12.61
C ALA A 167 -6.88 11.75 -13.90
N ASN A 168 -6.26 10.88 -14.71
CA ASN A 168 -6.82 10.29 -15.91
C ASN A 168 -6.39 8.82 -15.99
N GLY A 169 -7.26 7.92 -15.58
CA GLY A 169 -7.01 6.48 -15.52
C GLY A 169 -8.02 5.69 -16.34
N THR A 170 -8.00 4.37 -16.20
CA THR A 170 -8.92 3.43 -16.88
C THR A 170 -9.93 2.81 -15.92
N GLY A 171 -9.83 3.09 -14.62
CA GLY A 171 -10.50 2.38 -13.55
C GLY A 171 -12.02 2.58 -13.47
N PRO A 172 -12.68 1.87 -12.53
CA PRO A 172 -14.14 1.86 -12.37
C PRO A 172 -14.73 3.19 -11.91
N PHE A 173 -13.91 4.09 -11.39
CA PHE A 173 -14.34 5.44 -10.98
C PHE A 173 -13.47 6.51 -11.61
N ARG A 174 -14.08 7.66 -11.91
CA ARG A 174 -13.44 8.86 -12.43
C ARG A 174 -13.22 9.86 -11.31
N PHE A 175 -12.09 10.54 -11.31
CA PHE A 175 -11.85 11.67 -10.42
C PHE A 175 -12.80 12.83 -10.79
N GLU A 176 -13.48 13.39 -9.78
CA GLU A 176 -14.36 14.54 -9.95
C GLU A 176 -13.76 15.80 -9.33
N SER A 177 -13.39 15.73 -8.04
CA SER A 177 -12.86 16.90 -7.34
C SER A 177 -12.09 16.52 -6.09
N ARG A 178 -11.17 17.39 -5.66
CA ARG A 178 -10.45 17.28 -4.40
C ARG A 178 -10.23 18.65 -3.76
N THR A 179 -10.55 18.72 -2.48
CA THR A 179 -10.11 19.78 -1.57
C THR A 179 -9.24 19.11 -0.52
N PRO A 180 -7.91 19.34 -0.50
CA PRO A 180 -7.00 18.72 0.46
C PRO A 180 -7.49 18.90 1.90
N ASP A 181 -7.33 17.85 2.71
CA ASP A 181 -7.76 17.76 4.10
C ASP A 181 -9.28 17.93 4.35
N ALA A 182 -10.08 18.00 3.30
CA ALA A 182 -11.53 18.17 3.40
C ALA A 182 -12.30 17.03 2.72
N GLN A 183 -12.14 16.87 1.39
CA GLN A 183 -12.88 15.83 0.67
C GLN A 183 -12.24 15.52 -0.69
N THR A 184 -12.24 14.25 -1.06
CA THR A 184 -11.99 13.78 -2.43
C THR A 184 -13.21 13.04 -2.95
N VAL A 185 -13.62 13.34 -4.18
CA VAL A 185 -14.84 12.81 -4.80
C VAL A 185 -14.52 12.07 -6.08
N LEU A 186 -15.04 10.86 -6.18
CA LEU A 186 -15.02 10.04 -7.39
C LEU A 186 -16.45 9.78 -7.86
N THR A 187 -16.66 9.67 -9.17
CA THR A 187 -17.90 9.26 -9.82
C THR A 187 -17.71 7.98 -10.61
N VAL A 188 -18.75 7.18 -10.74
CA VAL A 188 -18.69 5.90 -11.45
C VAL A 188 -18.28 6.11 -12.92
N ASN A 189 -17.42 5.25 -13.44
CA ASN A 189 -17.10 5.14 -14.86
C ASN A 189 -18.06 4.14 -15.52
N ASN A 190 -19.10 4.62 -16.18
CA ASN A 190 -20.09 3.77 -16.85
C ASN A 190 -19.55 3.04 -18.10
N ASP A 191 -18.38 3.47 -18.59
CA ASP A 191 -17.69 2.88 -19.75
C ASP A 191 -16.55 1.95 -19.34
N TRP A 192 -16.50 1.57 -18.04
CA TRP A 192 -15.47 0.64 -17.56
C TRP A 192 -15.60 -0.72 -18.24
N TRP A 193 -14.48 -1.32 -18.59
CA TRP A 193 -14.40 -2.55 -19.39
C TRP A 193 -14.84 -3.82 -18.66
N ASP A 194 -14.77 -3.83 -17.31
CA ASP A 194 -15.13 -4.99 -16.49
C ASP A 194 -16.52 -4.81 -15.86
N GLU A 195 -17.05 -5.84 -15.20
CA GLU A 195 -18.37 -5.80 -14.57
C GLU A 195 -18.29 -5.25 -13.14
N PRO A 196 -18.96 -4.11 -12.83
CA PRO A 196 -19.02 -3.59 -11.47
C PRO A 196 -19.71 -4.59 -10.52
N GLN A 197 -19.06 -4.91 -9.41
CA GLN A 197 -19.62 -5.75 -8.34
C GLN A 197 -20.32 -4.91 -7.25
N HIS A 198 -20.76 -3.71 -7.59
CA HIS A 198 -21.37 -2.73 -6.68
C HIS A 198 -22.46 -1.92 -7.39
N ASN A 199 -23.27 -1.20 -6.59
CA ASN A 199 -24.29 -0.26 -7.07
C ASN A 199 -23.92 1.22 -6.86
N LEU A 200 -22.66 1.50 -6.51
CA LEU A 200 -22.20 2.86 -6.20
C LEU A 200 -22.09 3.70 -7.46
N THR A 201 -22.54 4.94 -7.37
CA THR A 201 -22.38 5.95 -8.43
C THR A 201 -21.42 7.08 -8.03
N ARG A 202 -21.11 7.17 -6.72
CA ARG A 202 -20.26 8.22 -6.16
C ARG A 202 -19.53 7.71 -4.91
N ILE A 203 -18.26 8.09 -4.75
CA ILE A 203 -17.46 7.86 -3.56
C ILE A 203 -17.00 9.22 -3.04
N GLU A 204 -17.19 9.46 -1.75
CA GLU A 204 -16.71 10.63 -1.03
C GLU A 204 -15.75 10.20 0.07
N LEU A 205 -14.47 10.51 -0.10
CA LEU A 205 -13.45 10.30 0.94
C LEU A 205 -13.36 11.55 1.79
N ASN A 206 -13.57 11.39 3.10
CA ASN A 206 -13.63 12.48 4.09
C ASN A 206 -12.55 12.24 5.17
N PRO A 207 -11.42 12.96 5.13
CA PRO A 207 -10.38 12.87 6.15
C PRO A 207 -10.89 13.40 7.51
N ILE A 208 -10.86 12.57 8.54
CA ILE A 208 -11.25 12.93 9.91
C ILE A 208 -10.22 12.33 10.86
N ASN A 209 -9.21 13.11 11.25
CA ASN A 209 -8.07 12.64 12.05
C ASN A 209 -8.48 12.16 13.47
N SER A 210 -9.51 12.78 14.06
CA SER A 210 -9.99 12.39 15.39
C SER A 210 -10.80 11.09 15.33
N ASP A 211 -10.32 10.03 15.97
CA ASP A 211 -11.03 8.77 16.10
C ASP A 211 -12.44 8.93 16.67
N ALA A 212 -12.58 9.74 17.74
CA ALA A 212 -13.86 9.98 18.39
C ALA A 212 -14.86 10.67 17.45
N THR A 213 -14.41 11.65 16.68
CA THR A 213 -15.25 12.37 15.71
C THR A 213 -15.63 11.44 14.57
N ARG A 214 -14.70 10.65 14.05
CA ARG A 214 -14.94 9.70 12.95
C ARG A 214 -15.93 8.61 13.34
N VAL A 215 -15.80 8.05 14.55
CA VAL A 215 -16.77 7.09 15.10
C VAL A 215 -18.13 7.72 15.32
N ALA A 216 -18.20 8.96 15.84
CA ALA A 216 -19.47 9.67 16.02
C ALA A 216 -20.21 9.89 14.68
N ALA A 217 -19.49 10.33 13.64
CA ALA A 217 -20.05 10.52 12.30
C ALA A 217 -20.56 9.19 11.68
N MET A 218 -19.87 8.08 11.91
CA MET A 218 -20.35 6.73 11.52
C MET A 218 -21.64 6.38 12.28
N LEU A 219 -21.67 6.56 13.59
CA LEU A 219 -22.83 6.21 14.41
C LEU A 219 -24.06 7.10 14.16
N SER A 220 -23.87 8.33 13.68
CA SER A 220 -24.96 9.23 13.30
C SER A 220 -25.48 8.99 11.87
N GLY A 221 -24.80 8.15 11.08
CA GLY A 221 -25.14 7.91 9.67
C GLY A 221 -24.66 9.00 8.71
N GLU A 222 -23.73 9.87 9.15
CA GLU A 222 -23.05 10.82 8.24
C GLU A 222 -22.03 10.13 7.34
N LEU A 223 -21.46 9.00 7.80
CA LEU A 223 -20.55 8.15 7.06
C LEU A 223 -21.12 6.75 6.92
N ASP A 224 -20.76 6.09 5.82
CA ASP A 224 -21.16 4.71 5.54
C ASP A 224 -20.08 3.69 5.95
N MET A 225 -18.81 4.13 5.97
CA MET A 225 -17.67 3.33 6.41
C MET A 225 -16.59 4.21 7.04
N ILE A 226 -15.84 3.67 7.99
CA ILE A 226 -14.62 4.31 8.52
C ILE A 226 -13.42 3.37 8.44
N VAL A 227 -12.26 3.92 8.08
CA VAL A 227 -10.98 3.19 7.98
C VAL A 227 -9.85 4.05 8.55
N PRO A 228 -9.10 3.52 9.54
CA PRO A 228 -9.35 2.31 10.31
C PRO A 228 -10.50 2.50 11.32
N SER A 229 -11.15 1.39 11.70
CA SER A 229 -12.03 1.37 12.86
C SER A 229 -11.16 1.29 14.12
N PRO A 230 -11.30 2.22 15.09
CA PRO A 230 -10.54 2.16 16.35
C PRO A 230 -10.87 0.89 17.14
N LEU A 231 -9.86 0.14 17.57
CA LEU A 231 -10.02 -1.14 18.27
C LEU A 231 -10.85 -1.01 19.56
N GLN A 232 -10.76 0.12 20.25
CA GLN A 232 -11.51 0.40 21.49
C GLN A 232 -13.01 0.57 21.23
N ASP A 233 -13.42 1.02 20.03
CA ASP A 233 -14.80 1.28 19.65
C ASP A 233 -15.45 0.12 18.89
N ALA A 234 -14.69 -0.88 18.46
CA ALA A 234 -15.16 -2.00 17.64
C ALA A 234 -16.41 -2.67 18.24
N LYS A 235 -16.40 -2.97 19.54
CA LYS A 235 -17.58 -3.57 20.23
C LYS A 235 -18.80 -2.67 20.24
N ARG A 236 -18.61 -1.35 20.37
CA ARG A 236 -19.69 -0.37 20.35
C ARG A 236 -20.31 -0.26 18.96
N ILE A 237 -19.48 -0.24 17.92
CA ILE A 237 -19.93 -0.23 16.53
C ILE A 237 -20.72 -1.51 16.22
N GLU A 238 -20.16 -2.68 16.55
CA GLU A 238 -20.82 -3.98 16.32
C GLU A 238 -22.14 -4.14 17.07
N ALA A 239 -22.31 -3.50 18.22
CA ALA A 239 -23.54 -3.51 18.99
C ALA A 239 -24.61 -2.53 18.46
N THR A 240 -24.29 -1.71 17.47
CA THR A 240 -25.22 -0.75 16.87
C THR A 240 -25.97 -1.41 15.73
N GLU A 241 -27.30 -1.33 15.72
CA GLU A 241 -28.13 -1.93 14.69
C GLU A 241 -27.74 -1.44 13.28
N GLY A 242 -27.58 -2.38 12.36
CA GLY A 242 -27.21 -2.10 10.96
C GLY A 242 -25.74 -1.81 10.73
N MET A 243 -24.88 -1.91 11.74
CA MET A 243 -23.44 -1.69 11.63
C MET A 243 -22.66 -2.98 11.86
N HIS A 244 -21.51 -3.11 11.16
CA HIS A 244 -20.63 -4.26 11.28
C HIS A 244 -19.18 -3.81 11.29
N VAL A 245 -18.32 -4.57 12.01
CA VAL A 245 -16.87 -4.43 11.95
C VAL A 245 -16.31 -5.49 11.03
N LEU A 246 -15.77 -5.07 9.87
CA LEU A 246 -15.09 -5.95 8.94
C LEU A 246 -13.63 -6.13 9.38
N GLU A 247 -13.20 -7.37 9.50
CA GLU A 247 -11.84 -7.72 9.88
C GLU A 247 -11.20 -8.54 8.77
N ALA A 248 -10.00 -8.14 8.36
CA ALA A 248 -9.18 -8.89 7.43
C ALA A 248 -7.76 -9.02 7.97
N PRO A 249 -7.07 -10.15 7.75
CA PRO A 249 -5.67 -10.29 8.09
C PRO A 249 -4.86 -9.27 7.31
N GLY A 250 -4.17 -8.36 8.03
CA GLY A 250 -3.25 -7.41 7.42
C GLY A 250 -1.89 -8.05 7.13
N LEU A 251 -1.22 -7.57 6.08
CA LEU A 251 0.16 -7.98 5.75
C LEU A 251 1.21 -7.11 6.45
N ARG A 252 0.77 -6.19 7.33
CA ARG A 252 1.65 -5.26 8.03
C ARG A 252 2.28 -5.92 9.24
N ALA A 253 3.62 -5.99 9.27
CA ALA A 253 4.38 -6.31 10.46
C ALA A 253 4.73 -5.02 11.23
N ILE A 254 4.41 -4.97 12.53
CA ILE A 254 4.85 -3.91 13.44
C ILE A 254 6.11 -4.42 14.12
N MET A 255 7.21 -3.69 13.97
CA MET A 255 8.51 -4.08 14.49
C MET A 255 9.19 -2.93 15.22
N MET A 256 10.12 -3.28 16.11
CA MET A 256 11.07 -2.34 16.70
C MET A 256 12.41 -2.48 15.96
N GLY A 257 12.80 -1.47 15.20
CA GLY A 257 14.10 -1.42 14.53
C GLY A 257 15.18 -0.93 15.48
N PHE A 258 16.37 -1.57 15.42
CA PHE A 258 17.55 -1.14 16.17
C PHE A 258 18.48 -0.33 15.27
N ASN A 259 18.85 0.87 15.70
CA ASN A 259 19.91 1.63 15.05
C ASN A 259 21.29 1.04 15.47
N LEU A 260 21.98 0.42 14.53
CA LEU A 260 23.29 -0.17 14.73
C LEU A 260 24.46 0.74 14.33
N SER A 261 24.20 2.01 13.99
CA SER A 261 25.25 2.97 13.69
C SER A 261 26.19 3.21 14.89
N GLY A 262 27.41 3.70 14.65
CA GLY A 262 28.49 3.77 15.63
C GLY A 262 28.26 4.62 16.87
N ALA A 263 27.24 5.49 16.88
CA ALA A 263 26.93 6.37 18.00
C ALA A 263 25.58 6.05 18.64
N SER A 264 25.48 6.14 19.96
CA SER A 264 24.19 6.20 20.65
C SER A 264 23.50 7.54 20.36
N ASN A 265 22.18 7.56 20.28
CA ASN A 265 21.39 8.79 20.24
C ASN A 265 21.43 9.57 21.56
N ASN A 266 21.82 8.89 22.66
CA ASN A 266 22.00 9.53 23.95
C ASN A 266 23.44 10.03 24.10
N PRO A 267 23.68 11.35 24.21
CA PRO A 267 25.04 11.92 24.32
C PRO A 267 25.78 11.51 25.61
N ASN A 268 25.06 10.99 26.61
CA ASN A 268 25.63 10.56 27.88
C ASN A 268 25.96 9.04 27.89
N GLN A 269 25.67 8.31 26.79
CA GLN A 269 25.98 6.90 26.65
C GLN A 269 27.26 6.72 25.85
N GLU A 270 28.27 6.13 26.45
CA GLU A 270 29.50 5.76 25.76
C GLU A 270 29.25 4.52 24.86
N GLY A 271 29.52 4.69 23.57
CA GLY A 271 29.27 3.65 22.57
C GLY A 271 27.78 3.42 22.29
N ASN A 272 27.48 2.40 21.51
CA ASN A 272 26.11 1.98 21.19
C ASN A 272 25.87 0.56 21.68
N PRO A 273 25.15 0.37 22.81
CA PRO A 273 24.86 -0.96 23.36
C PRO A 273 24.15 -1.89 22.37
N LEU A 274 23.34 -1.33 21.44
CA LEU A 274 22.60 -2.11 20.45
C LEU A 274 23.48 -2.78 19.40
N GLN A 275 24.76 -2.43 19.30
CA GLN A 275 25.71 -3.14 18.44
C GLN A 275 26.03 -4.57 18.95
N GLN A 276 25.88 -4.81 20.26
CA GLN A 276 26.05 -6.13 20.85
C GLN A 276 24.80 -6.99 20.59
N VAL A 277 25.00 -8.19 20.02
CA VAL A 277 23.89 -9.10 19.71
C VAL A 277 23.18 -9.57 20.98
N GLU A 278 23.93 -9.79 22.06
CA GLU A 278 23.44 -10.22 23.36
C GLU A 278 22.47 -9.20 23.97
N VAL A 279 22.75 -7.90 23.80
CA VAL A 279 21.87 -6.81 24.22
C VAL A 279 20.54 -6.85 23.43
N ARG A 280 20.61 -7.01 22.11
CA ARG A 280 19.40 -7.11 21.28
C ARG A 280 18.55 -8.34 21.64
N GLN A 281 19.20 -9.48 21.88
CA GLN A 281 18.52 -10.70 22.32
C GLN A 281 17.88 -10.53 23.70
N ALA A 282 18.55 -9.85 24.62
CA ALA A 282 17.98 -9.52 25.93
C ALA A 282 16.71 -8.69 25.80
N LEU A 283 16.71 -7.67 24.94
CA LEU A 283 15.54 -6.84 24.69
C LEU A 283 14.34 -7.64 24.14
N VAL A 284 14.59 -8.63 23.27
CA VAL A 284 13.54 -9.53 22.79
C VAL A 284 12.94 -10.35 23.92
N HIS A 285 13.76 -10.93 24.82
CA HIS A 285 13.26 -11.66 26.00
C HIS A 285 12.51 -10.77 27.00
N ALA A 286 12.77 -9.46 27.02
CA ALA A 286 12.11 -8.51 27.92
C ALA A 286 10.68 -8.12 27.45
N ILE A 287 10.29 -8.42 26.21
CA ILE A 287 9.01 -8.02 25.64
C ILE A 287 8.02 -9.18 25.69
N SER A 288 6.86 -8.95 26.32
CA SER A 288 5.74 -9.89 26.28
C SER A 288 4.86 -9.65 25.06
N TYR A 289 5.10 -10.40 23.99
CA TYR A 289 4.29 -10.34 22.76
C TYR A 289 2.83 -10.69 23.02
N ASP A 290 2.57 -11.65 23.90
CA ASP A 290 1.19 -12.04 24.27
C ASP A 290 0.44 -10.91 24.96
N LEU A 291 1.08 -10.18 25.88
CA LEU A 291 0.44 -9.02 26.49
C LEU A 291 0.18 -7.89 25.50
N LEU A 292 1.09 -7.65 24.56
CA LEU A 292 0.86 -6.68 23.49
C LEU A 292 -0.33 -7.10 22.61
N ARG A 293 -0.35 -8.35 22.15
CA ARG A 293 -1.50 -8.89 21.38
C ARG A 293 -2.80 -8.76 22.16
N ASP A 294 -2.85 -9.24 23.40
CA ASP A 294 -4.11 -9.39 24.13
C ASP A 294 -4.61 -8.08 24.74
N LYS A 295 -3.71 -7.23 25.25
CA LYS A 295 -4.08 -6.00 25.97
C LYS A 295 -4.08 -4.76 25.08
N ILE A 296 -3.08 -4.61 24.22
CA ILE A 296 -2.95 -3.44 23.35
C ILE A 296 -3.75 -3.67 22.06
N MET A 297 -3.49 -4.77 21.37
CA MET A 297 -4.15 -5.11 20.10
C MET A 297 -5.51 -5.80 20.29
N ARG A 298 -5.95 -6.02 21.54
CA ARG A 298 -7.25 -6.63 21.87
C ARG A 298 -7.51 -7.96 21.17
N GLY A 299 -6.47 -8.76 20.95
CA GLY A 299 -6.53 -10.02 20.22
C GLY A 299 -6.63 -9.88 18.70
N LYS A 300 -6.48 -8.66 18.15
CA LYS A 300 -6.59 -8.37 16.71
C LYS A 300 -5.24 -8.33 15.99
N SER A 301 -4.28 -9.08 16.49
CA SER A 301 -2.98 -9.27 15.85
C SER A 301 -2.49 -10.71 16.09
N ARG A 302 -1.50 -11.10 15.31
CA ARG A 302 -0.74 -12.31 15.49
C ARG A 302 0.68 -11.93 15.94
N ASN A 303 1.27 -12.71 16.83
CA ASN A 303 2.69 -12.59 17.12
C ASN A 303 3.51 -13.13 15.93
N LEU A 304 4.57 -12.43 15.56
CA LEU A 304 5.48 -12.78 14.48
C LEU A 304 6.92 -12.81 15.00
N GLY A 305 7.67 -13.85 14.65
CA GLY A 305 9.12 -13.93 14.88
C GLY A 305 9.92 -13.36 13.70
N GLY A 306 9.31 -13.34 12.50
CA GLY A 306 9.88 -12.80 11.27
C GLY A 306 9.17 -11.51 10.79
N LEU A 307 9.57 -11.01 9.63
CA LEU A 307 9.00 -9.82 9.01
C LEU A 307 7.96 -10.12 7.93
N VAL A 308 7.85 -11.40 7.53
CA VAL A 308 6.97 -11.84 6.44
C VAL A 308 5.71 -12.41 7.04
N ALA A 309 4.54 -11.88 6.66
CA ALA A 309 3.25 -12.40 7.11
C ALA A 309 2.95 -13.76 6.45
N PRO A 310 2.20 -14.67 7.11
CA PRO A 310 1.92 -16.02 6.59
C PRO A 310 1.26 -16.09 5.22
N GLN A 311 0.56 -15.02 4.81
CA GLN A 311 -0.11 -14.95 3.52
C GLN A 311 0.82 -14.49 2.38
N VAL A 312 2.02 -14.05 2.72
CA VAL A 312 2.99 -13.52 1.74
C VAL A 312 3.81 -14.66 1.16
N PRO A 313 3.99 -14.75 -0.17
CA PRO A 313 4.90 -15.71 -0.79
C PRO A 313 6.31 -15.60 -0.21
N GLY A 314 6.89 -16.74 0.18
CA GLY A 314 8.20 -16.79 0.84
C GLY A 314 8.14 -16.79 2.37
N TYR A 315 6.95 -16.80 2.97
CA TYR A 315 6.82 -17.07 4.40
C TYR A 315 7.36 -18.48 4.73
N ASP A 316 8.16 -18.55 5.78
CA ASP A 316 8.72 -19.79 6.31
C ASP A 316 8.44 -19.86 7.82
N GLU A 317 7.65 -20.85 8.22
CA GLU A 317 7.29 -21.07 9.62
C GLU A 317 8.51 -21.39 10.48
N ALA A 318 9.56 -21.99 9.90
CA ALA A 318 10.77 -22.35 10.63
C ALA A 318 11.57 -21.14 11.14
N VAL A 319 11.41 -19.96 10.51
CA VAL A 319 12.04 -18.71 10.95
C VAL A 319 11.07 -17.76 11.69
N ASP A 320 9.82 -18.17 11.87
CA ASP A 320 8.80 -17.41 12.60
C ASP A 320 8.76 -17.77 14.10
N GLU A 321 9.92 -18.14 14.66
CA GLU A 321 10.05 -18.45 16.08
C GLU A 321 10.19 -17.17 16.92
N ILE A 322 9.38 -17.06 17.96
CA ILE A 322 9.45 -15.98 18.94
C ILE A 322 10.12 -16.49 20.21
N PRO A 323 11.24 -15.88 20.63
CA PRO A 323 11.85 -16.21 21.91
C PRO A 323 10.88 -16.02 23.06
N ALA A 324 10.93 -16.91 24.05
CA ALA A 324 10.06 -16.84 25.22
C ALA A 324 10.28 -15.52 25.99
N TYR A 325 9.18 -14.94 26.48
CA TYR A 325 9.22 -13.83 27.41
C TYR A 325 9.84 -14.29 28.72
N ASP A 326 11.00 -13.74 29.06
CA ASP A 326 11.75 -14.05 30.26
C ASP A 326 12.53 -12.81 30.72
N PRO A 327 11.93 -11.93 31.51
CA PRO A 327 12.56 -10.70 31.97
C PRO A 327 13.75 -10.93 32.91
N GLU A 328 13.80 -12.05 33.64
CA GLU A 328 14.95 -12.36 34.51
C GLU A 328 16.14 -12.80 33.66
N LYS A 329 15.93 -13.62 32.64
CA LYS A 329 16.94 -13.94 31.65
C LYS A 329 17.45 -12.69 30.94
N ALA A 330 16.54 -11.79 30.55
CA ALA A 330 16.90 -10.53 29.91
C ALA A 330 17.83 -9.68 30.79
N LYS A 331 17.52 -9.54 32.08
CA LYS A 331 18.38 -8.83 33.05
C LYS A 331 19.77 -9.47 33.17
N GLN A 332 19.79 -10.79 33.25
CA GLN A 332 21.08 -11.52 33.36
C GLN A 332 21.90 -11.28 32.08
N MET A 333 21.31 -11.39 30.89
CA MET A 333 22.00 -11.15 29.61
C MET A 333 22.52 -9.70 29.52
N LEU A 334 21.78 -8.72 29.99
CA LEU A 334 22.25 -7.33 30.03
C LEU A 334 23.43 -7.17 31.01
N ALA A 335 23.34 -7.77 32.16
CA ALA A 335 24.46 -7.74 33.15
C ALA A 335 25.72 -8.38 32.59
N ASP A 336 25.60 -9.53 31.94
CA ASP A 336 26.70 -10.24 31.29
C ASP A 336 27.30 -9.44 30.12
N ALA A 337 26.49 -8.65 29.43
CA ALA A 337 26.92 -7.73 28.38
C ALA A 337 27.55 -6.41 28.90
N GLY A 338 27.64 -6.24 30.23
CA GLY A 338 28.23 -5.06 30.86
C GLY A 338 27.26 -3.96 31.29
N TYR A 339 25.94 -4.25 31.26
CA TYR A 339 24.90 -3.29 31.60
C TYR A 339 23.99 -3.77 32.76
N PRO A 340 24.56 -4.05 33.98
CA PRO A 340 23.79 -4.59 35.11
C PRO A 340 22.70 -3.64 35.62
N GLU A 341 22.89 -2.33 35.45
CA GLU A 341 21.92 -1.27 35.81
C GLU A 341 21.10 -0.79 34.60
N GLY A 342 21.23 -1.47 33.46
CA GLY A 342 20.62 -1.03 32.18
C GLY A 342 21.43 0.06 31.49
N PHE A 343 20.83 0.68 30.49
CA PHE A 343 21.44 1.77 29.70
C PHE A 343 20.34 2.68 29.18
N SER A 344 20.71 3.84 28.70
CA SER A 344 19.82 4.78 28.02
C SER A 344 20.10 4.80 26.49
N LEU A 345 19.06 5.00 25.68
CA LEU A 345 19.11 5.08 24.23
C LEU A 345 18.83 6.49 23.74
#